data_d5398ca2944809290ea0e569afc70f15
#
_entry.id   d5398ca2944809290ea0e569afc70f15
#
_cell.length_a   1.000
_cell.length_b   1.000
_cell.length_c   1.000
_cell.angle_alpha   90.00
_cell.angle_beta   90.00
_cell.angle_gamma   90.00
#
_symmetry.space_group_name_H-M   'P 1'
#
loop_
_entity.id
_entity.type
_entity.pdbx_description
1 polymer ?
#
loop_
_entity_poly.entity_id
_entity_poly.type
_entity_poly.pdbx_seq_one_letter_code
_entity_poly.pdbx_strand_id
1 'polypeptide(L)'
;LPATGTLFTYQKPEHSTFVIDKNGADVRIDDGVREGDVISPFYDSMIAKLIVHAPTREQALARLDRALAQTRIVGLPNNVAFLRYILNTDSFNNANLDTALIEREQDKLFDQHPLGLSTLVVTAITQQLASEAVLQKIDNDPFSKPTGFRAYSDYTRTFRLIYNEQSYIACISNWHNASCFDNKKGSENLSSFALVIGKE
;
A
#
# COMPACT_ATOMS: atom_id res chain seq x y z
N LEU A 1 1.55 -4.62 -21.41
CA LEU A 1 1.32 -6.07 -21.47
C LEU A 1 0.26 -6.45 -20.46
N PRO A 2 -0.67 -7.36 -20.77
CA PRO A 2 -1.67 -7.84 -19.81
C PRO A 2 -0.97 -8.47 -18.60
N ALA A 3 -1.34 -8.03 -17.41
CA ALA A 3 -0.84 -8.61 -16.18
C ALA A 3 -1.56 -9.92 -15.88
N THR A 4 -0.83 -10.92 -15.46
CA THR A 4 -1.36 -12.24 -15.05
C THR A 4 -0.84 -12.58 -13.67
N GLY A 5 -1.62 -13.31 -12.89
CA GLY A 5 -1.24 -13.72 -11.55
C GLY A 5 -2.43 -13.96 -10.65
N THR A 6 -2.16 -14.29 -9.38
CA THR A 6 -3.19 -14.45 -8.37
C THR A 6 -3.37 -13.15 -7.60
N LEU A 7 -4.60 -12.73 -7.43
CA LEU A 7 -4.97 -11.53 -6.70
C LEU A 7 -4.96 -11.83 -5.20
N PHE A 8 -3.80 -11.70 -4.54
CA PHE A 8 -3.66 -12.04 -3.11
C PHE A 8 -4.35 -11.05 -2.18
N THR A 9 -4.34 -9.76 -2.55
CA THR A 9 -5.05 -8.72 -1.80
C THR A 9 -5.75 -7.79 -2.78
N TYR A 10 -7.02 -7.55 -2.52
CA TYR A 10 -7.82 -6.59 -3.26
C TYR A 10 -8.66 -5.76 -2.29
N GLN A 11 -8.08 -4.69 -1.79
CA GLN A 11 -8.75 -3.75 -0.90
C GLN A 11 -9.25 -2.54 -1.69
N LYS A 12 -10.53 -2.27 -1.55
CA LYS A 12 -11.24 -1.16 -2.22
C LYS A 12 -11.50 -0.01 -1.26
N PRO A 13 -11.56 1.26 -1.74
CA PRO A 13 -12.08 2.36 -0.95
C PRO A 13 -13.57 2.16 -0.65
N GLU A 14 -14.14 2.99 0.23
CA GLU A 14 -15.59 3.06 0.40
C GLU A 14 -16.23 3.42 -0.95
N HIS A 15 -17.18 2.60 -1.38
CA HIS A 15 -17.74 2.69 -2.74
C HIS A 15 -19.18 2.19 -2.78
N SER A 16 -19.91 2.61 -3.80
CA SER A 16 -21.17 2.00 -4.24
C SER A 16 -20.92 1.08 -5.44
N THR A 17 -21.87 0.18 -5.68
CA THR A 17 -21.87 -0.69 -6.86
C THR A 17 -23.06 -0.28 -7.74
N PHE A 18 -22.81 -0.12 -9.04
CA PHE A 18 -23.79 0.22 -10.10
C PHE A 18 -24.38 1.63 -10.08
N VAL A 19 -24.57 2.28 -8.95
CA VAL A 19 -25.18 3.63 -8.87
C VAL A 19 -24.32 4.52 -7.97
N ILE A 20 -24.05 5.75 -8.42
CA ILE A 20 -23.56 6.82 -7.56
C ILE A 20 -24.79 7.46 -6.91
N ASP A 21 -25.02 7.16 -5.63
CA ASP A 21 -26.13 7.75 -4.91
C ASP A 21 -25.82 9.19 -4.50
N LYS A 22 -26.81 10.06 -4.53
CA LYS A 22 -26.68 11.46 -4.10
C LYS A 22 -26.36 11.58 -2.60
N ASN A 23 -26.69 10.55 -1.81
CA ASN A 23 -26.47 10.47 -0.38
C ASN A 23 -25.46 9.37 0.00
N GLY A 24 -24.86 8.68 -0.97
CA GLY A 24 -23.98 7.53 -0.78
C GLY A 24 -22.51 7.81 -1.11
N ALA A 25 -21.76 6.75 -1.33
CA ALA A 25 -20.36 6.85 -1.67
C ALA A 25 -20.16 7.62 -2.97
N ASP A 26 -19.30 8.62 -2.92
CA ASP A 26 -18.92 9.44 -4.09
C ASP A 26 -18.08 8.68 -5.12
N VAL A 27 -17.79 7.42 -4.85
CA VAL A 27 -16.99 6.51 -5.65
C VAL A 27 -17.84 5.30 -6.03
N ARG A 28 -17.83 4.95 -7.30
CA ARG A 28 -18.42 3.71 -7.82
C ARG A 28 -17.31 2.82 -8.33
N ILE A 29 -17.36 1.53 -7.99
CA ILE A 29 -16.45 0.52 -8.51
C ILE A 29 -17.25 -0.59 -9.17
N ASP A 30 -16.97 -0.80 -10.47
CA ASP A 30 -17.50 -1.90 -11.25
C ASP A 30 -16.35 -2.90 -11.43
N ASP A 31 -16.36 -4.00 -10.72
CA ASP A 31 -15.35 -5.03 -10.76
C ASP A 31 -15.95 -6.41 -11.08
N GLY A 32 -15.13 -7.25 -11.70
CA GLY A 32 -15.49 -8.63 -12.03
C GLY A 32 -14.64 -9.67 -11.31
N VAL A 33 -13.82 -9.25 -10.34
CA VAL A 33 -12.84 -10.10 -9.65
C VAL A 33 -12.94 -9.97 -8.14
N ARG A 34 -12.46 -10.98 -7.44
CA ARG A 34 -12.40 -11.05 -5.97
C ARG A 34 -11.00 -11.38 -5.51
N GLU A 35 -10.72 -11.10 -4.26
CA GLU A 35 -9.51 -11.58 -3.61
C GLU A 35 -9.43 -13.11 -3.69
N GLY A 36 -8.29 -13.64 -4.10
CA GLY A 36 -8.05 -15.04 -4.37
C GLY A 36 -8.21 -15.46 -5.84
N ASP A 37 -8.81 -14.64 -6.69
CA ASP A 37 -9.00 -14.99 -8.11
C ASP A 37 -7.68 -14.97 -8.88
N VAL A 38 -7.62 -15.80 -9.92
CA VAL A 38 -6.50 -15.88 -10.87
C VAL A 38 -6.83 -15.10 -12.13
N ILE A 39 -6.04 -14.06 -12.41
CA ILE A 39 -6.14 -13.27 -13.65
C ILE A 39 -5.37 -14.00 -14.75
N SER A 40 -6.12 -14.42 -15.78
CA SER A 40 -5.63 -15.24 -16.89
C SER A 40 -5.32 -14.38 -18.12
N PRO A 41 -4.31 -14.75 -18.94
CA PRO A 41 -4.03 -14.06 -20.19
C PRO A 41 -5.07 -14.34 -21.29
N PHE A 42 -5.98 -15.31 -21.06
CA PHE A 42 -7.02 -15.70 -22.03
C PHE A 42 -8.28 -14.86 -21.96
N TYR A 43 -8.37 -13.96 -21.00
CA TYR A 43 -9.49 -13.03 -20.82
C TYR A 43 -8.97 -11.62 -20.57
N ASP A 44 -9.86 -10.66 -20.38
CA ASP A 44 -9.48 -9.28 -20.11
C ASP A 44 -8.69 -9.15 -18.81
N SER A 45 -7.57 -8.45 -18.85
CA SER A 45 -6.75 -8.15 -17.67
C SER A 45 -7.29 -7.00 -16.81
N MET A 46 -8.43 -6.42 -17.18
CA MET A 46 -9.07 -5.33 -16.46
C MET A 46 -9.66 -5.85 -15.14
N ILE A 47 -9.11 -5.40 -14.02
CA ILE A 47 -9.55 -5.78 -12.67
C ILE A 47 -10.84 -5.05 -12.32
N ALA A 48 -10.86 -3.74 -12.47
CA ALA A 48 -11.98 -2.90 -12.09
C ALA A 48 -12.02 -1.60 -12.89
N LYS A 49 -13.21 -1.00 -12.96
CA LYS A 49 -13.42 0.37 -13.40
C LYS A 49 -13.81 1.21 -12.19
N LEU A 50 -13.02 2.22 -11.89
CA LEU A 50 -13.24 3.15 -10.79
C LEU A 50 -13.77 4.45 -11.35
N ILE A 51 -14.94 4.87 -10.89
CA ILE A 51 -15.70 6.01 -11.38
C ILE A 51 -16.00 6.93 -10.21
N VAL A 52 -15.77 8.22 -10.40
CA VAL A 52 -16.08 9.25 -9.39
C VAL A 52 -16.94 10.33 -10.00
N HIS A 53 -17.73 10.99 -9.16
CA HIS A 53 -18.50 12.16 -9.53
C HIS A 53 -18.25 13.28 -8.51
N ALA A 54 -18.15 14.51 -8.99
CA ALA A 54 -18.06 15.70 -8.15
C ALA A 54 -18.63 16.91 -8.91
N PRO A 55 -19.01 18.01 -8.24
CA PRO A 55 -19.54 19.21 -8.86
C PRO A 55 -18.55 19.91 -9.80
N THR A 56 -17.25 19.83 -9.52
CA THR A 56 -16.20 20.42 -10.36
C THR A 56 -15.16 19.38 -10.77
N ARG A 57 -14.44 19.67 -11.87
CA ARG A 57 -13.35 18.81 -12.35
C ARG A 57 -12.25 18.62 -11.29
N GLU A 58 -11.83 19.70 -10.65
CA GLU A 58 -10.79 19.66 -9.61
C GLU A 58 -11.18 18.74 -8.46
N GLN A 59 -12.42 18.85 -7.98
CA GLN A 59 -12.94 17.99 -6.94
C GLN A 59 -13.03 16.52 -7.38
N ALA A 60 -13.41 16.28 -8.64
CA ALA A 60 -13.44 14.93 -9.19
C ALA A 60 -12.04 14.33 -9.28
N LEU A 61 -11.04 15.08 -9.73
CA LEU A 61 -9.64 14.61 -9.80
C LEU A 61 -9.08 14.31 -8.41
N ALA A 62 -9.27 15.20 -7.45
CA ALA A 62 -8.84 14.99 -6.07
C ALA A 62 -9.50 13.76 -5.43
N ARG A 63 -10.79 13.54 -5.73
CA ARG A 63 -11.54 12.37 -5.26
C ARG A 63 -11.05 11.08 -5.90
N LEU A 64 -10.77 11.11 -7.20
CA LEU A 64 -10.23 9.96 -7.94
C LEU A 64 -8.84 9.59 -7.45
N ASP A 65 -7.94 10.55 -7.25
CA ASP A 65 -6.61 10.30 -6.71
C ASP A 65 -6.68 9.68 -5.31
N ARG A 66 -7.55 10.19 -4.45
CA ARG A 66 -7.77 9.64 -3.10
C ARG A 66 -8.30 8.20 -3.15
N ALA A 67 -9.25 7.91 -4.03
CA ALA A 67 -9.81 6.58 -4.19
C ALA A 67 -8.75 5.59 -4.71
N LEU A 68 -7.93 5.99 -5.69
CA LEU A 68 -6.80 5.21 -6.16
C LEU A 68 -5.75 4.98 -5.07
N ALA A 69 -5.46 5.99 -4.24
CA ALA A 69 -4.53 5.86 -3.12
C ALA A 69 -4.99 4.83 -2.06
N GLN A 70 -6.29 4.67 -1.90
CA GLN A 70 -6.89 3.69 -0.98
C GLN A 70 -7.02 2.29 -1.59
N THR A 71 -6.93 2.19 -2.92
CA THR A 71 -7.00 0.90 -3.63
C THR A 71 -5.68 0.16 -3.47
N ARG A 72 -5.72 -1.06 -2.94
CA ARG A 72 -4.53 -1.91 -2.76
C ARG A 72 -4.71 -3.20 -3.52
N ILE A 73 -3.78 -3.48 -4.41
CA ILE A 73 -3.74 -4.67 -5.25
C ILE A 73 -2.38 -5.32 -5.06
N VAL A 74 -2.37 -6.57 -4.61
CA VAL A 74 -1.14 -7.35 -4.38
C VAL A 74 -1.27 -8.70 -5.09
N GLY A 75 -0.18 -9.15 -5.71
CA GLY A 75 -0.08 -10.46 -6.37
C GLY A 75 0.12 -10.39 -7.88
N LEU A 76 -0.15 -9.22 -8.46
CA LEU A 76 0.09 -9.00 -9.90
C LEU A 76 0.48 -7.54 -10.17
N PRO A 77 1.21 -7.26 -11.24
CA PRO A 77 1.49 -5.89 -11.67
C PRO A 77 0.18 -5.15 -11.98
N ASN A 78 0.09 -3.90 -11.51
CA ASN A 78 -1.07 -3.06 -11.72
C ASN A 78 -0.66 -1.64 -12.13
N ASN A 79 -1.60 -0.88 -12.63
CA ASN A 79 -1.37 0.48 -13.13
C ASN A 79 -1.87 1.59 -12.18
N VAL A 80 -2.20 1.28 -10.94
CA VAL A 80 -2.75 2.26 -9.97
C VAL A 80 -1.82 3.45 -9.79
N ALA A 81 -0.52 3.21 -9.59
CA ALA A 81 0.47 4.27 -9.46
C ALA A 81 0.54 5.13 -10.73
N PHE A 82 0.60 4.50 -11.90
CA PHE A 82 0.64 5.19 -13.20
C PHE A 82 -0.60 6.08 -13.40
N LEU A 83 -1.79 5.59 -13.06
CA LEU A 83 -3.02 6.38 -13.14
C LEU A 83 -2.96 7.61 -12.22
N ARG A 84 -2.43 7.47 -11.01
CA ARG A 84 -2.24 8.60 -10.10
C ARG A 84 -1.25 9.64 -10.64
N TYR A 85 -0.17 9.18 -11.29
CA TYR A 85 0.75 10.13 -11.96
C TYR A 85 0.08 10.89 -13.08
N ILE A 86 -0.70 10.23 -13.95
CA ILE A 86 -1.46 10.89 -15.02
C ILE A 86 -2.39 11.96 -14.45
N LEU A 87 -3.14 11.65 -13.38
CA LEU A 87 -4.08 12.59 -12.75
C LEU A 87 -3.39 13.87 -12.25
N ASN A 88 -2.09 13.77 -11.89
CA ASN A 88 -1.32 14.88 -11.37
C ASN A 88 -0.53 15.65 -12.46
N THR A 89 -0.65 15.28 -13.74
CA THR A 89 -0.05 16.06 -14.84
C THR A 89 -0.84 17.33 -15.12
N ASP A 90 -0.13 18.39 -15.52
CA ASP A 90 -0.76 19.66 -15.92
C ASP A 90 -1.70 19.47 -17.11
N SER A 91 -1.31 18.62 -18.06
CA SER A 91 -2.12 18.29 -19.24
C SER A 91 -3.46 17.68 -18.85
N PHE A 92 -3.48 16.75 -17.88
CA PHE A 92 -4.71 16.12 -17.43
C PHE A 92 -5.57 17.08 -16.60
N ASN A 93 -4.96 17.88 -15.72
CA ASN A 93 -5.65 18.86 -14.89
C ASN A 93 -6.35 19.93 -15.73
N ASN A 94 -5.68 20.40 -16.79
CA ASN A 94 -6.22 21.44 -17.69
C ASN A 94 -7.09 20.87 -18.82
N ALA A 95 -7.43 19.58 -18.80
CA ALA A 95 -8.21 18.89 -19.82
C ALA A 95 -7.60 18.99 -21.25
N ASN A 96 -6.28 19.16 -21.35
CA ASN A 96 -5.54 19.08 -22.61
C ASN A 96 -5.24 17.61 -22.95
N LEU A 97 -6.29 16.91 -23.36
CA LEU A 97 -6.28 15.46 -23.54
C LEU A 97 -6.29 15.12 -25.03
N ASP A 98 -5.23 14.46 -25.46
CA ASP A 98 -5.07 13.92 -26.81
C ASP A 98 -4.35 12.57 -26.76
N THR A 99 -4.21 11.91 -27.88
CA THR A 99 -3.52 10.62 -27.99
C THR A 99 -2.03 10.70 -27.74
N ALA A 100 -1.42 11.89 -27.83
CA ALA A 100 0.00 12.14 -27.57
C ALA A 100 0.31 12.50 -26.11
N LEU A 101 -0.68 12.49 -25.21
CA LEU A 101 -0.50 12.86 -23.79
C LEU A 101 0.61 12.05 -23.12
N ILE A 102 0.63 10.74 -23.33
CA ILE A 102 1.61 9.85 -22.71
C ILE A 102 3.03 10.16 -23.22
N GLU A 103 3.18 10.39 -24.51
CA GLU A 103 4.48 10.74 -25.10
C GLU A 103 4.96 12.12 -24.61
N ARG A 104 4.06 13.08 -24.53
CA ARG A 104 4.37 14.45 -24.07
C ARG A 104 4.76 14.52 -22.61
N GLU A 105 4.16 13.72 -21.75
CA GLU A 105 4.43 13.68 -20.31
C GLU A 105 5.33 12.51 -19.89
N GLN A 106 6.00 11.87 -20.85
CA GLN A 106 6.76 10.63 -20.66
C GLN A 106 7.75 10.74 -19.49
N ASP A 107 8.51 11.83 -19.42
CA ASP A 107 9.52 12.02 -18.40
C ASP A 107 8.90 12.04 -16.98
N LYS A 108 7.75 12.72 -16.82
CA LYS A 108 7.04 12.76 -15.54
C LYS A 108 6.35 11.44 -15.18
N LEU A 109 5.88 10.69 -16.17
CA LEU A 109 5.14 9.46 -15.95
C LEU A 109 6.04 8.27 -15.63
N PHE A 110 7.25 8.23 -16.18
CA PHE A 110 8.14 7.08 -16.08
C PHE A 110 9.43 7.34 -15.30
N ASP A 111 9.82 8.60 -15.07
CA ASP A 111 10.93 8.95 -14.16
C ASP A 111 10.47 8.92 -12.71
N GLN A 112 10.12 7.72 -12.27
CA GLN A 112 9.71 7.47 -10.89
C GLN A 112 10.96 7.21 -10.06
N HIS A 113 11.24 8.10 -9.14
CA HIS A 113 12.27 7.84 -8.15
C HIS A 113 11.78 6.71 -7.21
N PRO A 114 12.45 5.56 -7.21
CA PRO A 114 12.06 4.47 -6.32
C PRO A 114 12.18 4.94 -4.87
N LEU A 115 11.23 4.52 -4.03
CA LEU A 115 11.34 4.74 -2.60
C LEU A 115 12.68 4.18 -2.11
N GLY A 116 13.37 4.92 -1.27
CA GLY A 116 14.64 4.45 -0.69
C GLY A 116 14.45 3.12 0.03
N LEU A 117 15.45 2.23 -0.09
CA LEU A 117 15.41 0.90 0.52
C LEU A 117 15.05 0.96 2.01
N SER A 118 15.59 1.92 2.75
CA SER A 118 15.30 2.11 4.17
C SER A 118 13.81 2.34 4.43
N THR A 119 13.15 3.17 3.64
CA THR A 119 11.71 3.45 3.77
C THR A 119 10.88 2.21 3.51
N LEU A 120 11.21 1.44 2.47
CA LEU A 120 10.52 0.20 2.13
C LEU A 120 10.68 -0.85 3.23
N VAL A 121 11.89 -1.02 3.73
CA VAL A 121 12.20 -1.96 4.83
C VAL A 121 11.44 -1.58 6.09
N VAL A 122 11.48 -0.32 6.51
CA VAL A 122 10.73 0.16 7.69
C VAL A 122 9.23 -0.09 7.53
N THR A 123 8.68 0.23 6.36
CA THR A 123 7.25 0.03 6.08
C THR A 123 6.86 -1.43 6.14
N ALA A 124 7.63 -2.33 5.51
CA ALA A 124 7.37 -3.77 5.50
C ALA A 124 7.43 -4.36 6.91
N ILE A 125 8.44 -3.99 7.69
CA ILE A 125 8.58 -4.44 9.08
C ILE A 125 7.45 -3.91 9.96
N THR A 126 7.10 -2.64 9.84
CA THR A 126 5.99 -2.04 10.60
C THR A 126 4.67 -2.73 10.29
N GLN A 127 4.42 -3.04 9.02
CA GLN A 127 3.22 -3.78 8.61
C GLN A 127 3.19 -5.20 9.19
N GLN A 128 4.32 -5.89 9.18
CA GLN A 128 4.44 -7.24 9.76
C GLN A 128 4.18 -7.20 11.27
N LEU A 129 4.80 -6.28 11.99
CA LEU A 129 4.61 -6.12 13.44
C LEU A 129 3.17 -5.74 13.79
N ALA A 130 2.53 -4.88 13.00
CA ALA A 130 1.14 -4.52 13.18
C ALA A 130 0.20 -5.73 13.00
N SER A 131 0.44 -6.57 11.99
CA SER A 131 -0.33 -7.80 11.75
C SER A 131 -0.22 -8.76 12.94
N GLU A 132 0.98 -8.95 13.45
CA GLU A 132 1.21 -9.81 14.63
C GLU A 132 0.54 -9.28 15.89
N ALA A 133 0.57 -7.96 16.11
CA ALA A 133 -0.10 -7.33 17.23
C ALA A 133 -1.62 -7.52 17.21
N VAL A 134 -2.23 -7.56 16.01
CA VAL A 134 -3.66 -7.86 15.87
C VAL A 134 -3.97 -9.31 16.24
N LEU A 135 -3.15 -10.25 15.79
CA LEU A 135 -3.33 -11.67 16.11
C LEU A 135 -3.18 -11.95 17.61
N GLN A 136 -2.27 -11.25 18.28
CA GLN A 136 -2.02 -11.41 19.73
C GLN A 136 -3.16 -10.90 20.61
N LYS A 137 -3.95 -9.94 20.16
CA LYS A 137 -5.12 -9.46 20.91
C LYS A 137 -6.22 -10.52 21.09
N ILE A 138 -6.17 -11.59 20.30
CA ILE A 138 -7.14 -12.68 20.33
C ILE A 138 -6.80 -13.69 21.42
N ASP A 139 -5.54 -13.77 21.85
CA ASP A 139 -5.08 -14.72 22.84
C ASP A 139 -4.74 -14.01 24.16
N ASN A 140 -5.44 -14.37 25.23
CA ASN A 140 -5.25 -13.82 26.58
C ASN A 140 -4.12 -14.52 27.37
N ASP A 141 -3.42 -15.47 26.77
CA ASP A 141 -2.31 -16.17 27.42
C ASP A 141 -1.11 -15.23 27.63
N PRO A 142 -0.63 -15.04 28.86
CA PRO A 142 0.56 -14.22 29.15
C PRO A 142 1.82 -14.70 28.41
N PHE A 143 1.92 -15.99 28.11
CA PHE A 143 3.06 -16.58 27.42
C PHE A 143 3.03 -16.39 25.89
N SER A 144 1.87 -16.06 25.33
CA SER A 144 1.71 -15.73 23.91
C SER A 144 2.23 -14.33 23.57
N LYS A 145 2.55 -13.50 24.57
CA LYS A 145 3.07 -12.16 24.34
C LYS A 145 4.54 -12.22 23.93
N PRO A 146 4.91 -11.81 22.70
CA PRO A 146 6.31 -11.77 22.28
C PRO A 146 7.00 -10.57 22.92
N THR A 147 7.28 -10.66 24.22
CA THR A 147 7.98 -9.61 24.95
C THR A 147 9.43 -9.48 24.53
N GLY A 148 9.97 -10.46 23.80
CA GLY A 148 11.38 -10.49 23.42
C GLY A 148 12.34 -10.57 24.63
N PHE A 149 11.81 -10.86 25.80
CA PHE A 149 12.62 -10.91 27.03
C PHE A 149 13.72 -11.97 26.93
N ARG A 150 14.96 -11.56 27.20
CA ARG A 150 16.12 -12.44 27.40
C ARG A 150 16.90 -11.97 28.62
N ALA A 151 17.30 -12.90 29.48
CA ALA A 151 17.91 -12.58 30.76
C ALA A 151 19.31 -11.97 30.62
N TYR A 152 20.04 -12.23 29.53
CA TYR A 152 21.47 -11.90 29.42
C TYR A 152 21.89 -11.22 28.12
N SER A 153 20.97 -10.95 27.20
CA SER A 153 21.29 -10.31 25.91
C SER A 153 20.10 -9.54 25.37
N ASP A 154 20.38 -8.52 24.57
CA ASP A 154 19.34 -7.82 23.81
C ASP A 154 18.69 -8.78 22.80
N TYR A 155 17.38 -8.71 22.71
CA TYR A 155 16.65 -9.45 21.70
C TYR A 155 16.79 -8.75 20.35
N THR A 156 17.34 -9.46 19.40
CA THR A 156 17.43 -8.99 18.01
C THR A 156 16.52 -9.84 17.13
N ARG A 157 15.64 -9.19 16.41
CA ARG A 157 14.76 -9.84 15.43
C ARG A 157 15.28 -9.59 14.04
N THR A 158 15.41 -10.65 13.27
CA THR A 158 15.92 -10.62 11.89
C THR A 158 14.81 -10.84 10.90
N PHE A 159 14.71 -9.98 9.89
CA PHE A 159 13.79 -10.08 8.78
C PHE A 159 14.59 -10.27 7.49
N ARG A 160 14.18 -11.23 6.67
CA ARG A 160 14.69 -11.40 5.31
C ARG A 160 13.72 -10.77 4.33
N LEU A 161 14.22 -9.92 3.47
CA LEU A 161 13.45 -9.13 2.52
C LEU A 161 14.04 -9.29 1.13
N ILE A 162 13.19 -9.36 0.12
CA ILE A 162 13.61 -9.36 -1.28
C ILE A 162 13.11 -8.06 -1.90
N TYR A 163 14.04 -7.32 -2.49
CA TYR A 163 13.73 -6.10 -3.22
C TYR A 163 14.56 -6.02 -4.50
N ASN A 164 13.90 -5.84 -5.65
CA ASN A 164 14.54 -5.86 -6.97
C ASN A 164 15.46 -7.07 -7.17
N GLU A 165 14.95 -8.26 -6.87
CA GLU A 165 15.65 -9.55 -7.01
C GLU A 165 16.91 -9.69 -6.12
N GLN A 166 17.15 -8.76 -5.21
CA GLN A 166 18.24 -8.83 -4.24
C GLN A 166 17.71 -9.12 -2.84
N SER A 167 18.43 -10.00 -2.13
CA SER A 167 18.13 -10.33 -0.73
C SER A 167 18.78 -9.34 0.22
N TYR A 168 18.02 -8.93 1.22
CA TYR A 168 18.45 -8.04 2.29
C TYR A 168 18.10 -8.63 3.64
N ILE A 169 18.97 -8.41 4.60
CA ILE A 169 18.74 -8.75 6.00
C ILE A 169 18.53 -7.45 6.77
N ALA A 170 17.41 -7.35 7.47
CA ALA A 170 17.12 -6.26 8.39
C ALA A 170 17.03 -6.78 9.81
N CYS A 171 17.84 -6.22 10.71
CA CYS A 171 17.86 -6.57 12.12
C CYS A 171 17.32 -5.43 12.98
N ILE A 172 16.36 -5.74 13.85
CA ILE A 172 15.83 -4.80 14.84
C ILE A 172 16.27 -5.26 16.21
N SER A 173 16.92 -4.37 16.96
CA SER A 173 17.24 -4.55 18.37
C SER A 173 16.43 -3.60 19.25
N ASN A 174 16.26 -3.96 20.53
CA ASN A 174 15.53 -3.17 21.53
C ASN A 174 14.04 -2.91 21.24
N TRP A 175 13.42 -3.77 20.45
CA TRP A 175 12.05 -3.58 20.01
C TRP A 175 10.99 -3.73 21.14
N HIS A 176 11.29 -4.43 22.20
CA HIS A 176 10.37 -4.68 23.33
C HIS A 176 10.02 -3.41 24.13
N ASN A 177 10.77 -2.33 23.98
CA ASN A 177 10.45 -1.03 24.56
C ASN A 177 9.62 -0.14 23.65
N ALA A 178 9.34 -0.59 22.44
CA ALA A 178 8.53 0.16 21.47
C ALA A 178 7.02 -0.10 21.72
N SER A 179 6.45 0.51 22.74
CA SER A 179 4.99 0.63 22.90
C SER A 179 4.41 1.59 21.84
N CYS A 180 4.80 1.38 20.59
CA CYS A 180 4.51 2.27 19.46
C CYS A 180 3.02 2.35 19.07
N PHE A 181 2.13 1.62 19.73
CA PHE A 181 0.73 1.52 19.30
C PHE A 181 -0.30 1.90 20.37
N ASP A 182 0.13 2.53 21.47
CA ASP A 182 -0.83 3.03 22.45
C ASP A 182 -1.18 4.49 22.16
N ASN A 183 -2.17 4.67 21.29
CA ASN A 183 -2.70 5.98 20.84
C ASN A 183 -3.40 6.79 21.95
N LYS A 184 -3.27 6.41 23.23
CA LYS A 184 -4.06 7.02 24.33
C LYS A 184 -3.30 7.78 25.39
N LYS A 185 -1.98 7.84 25.33
CA LYS A 185 -1.21 8.68 26.28
C LYS A 185 -0.14 9.46 25.52
N GLY A 186 -0.38 10.76 25.36
CA GLY A 186 0.64 11.73 25.03
C GLY A 186 1.70 11.75 26.14
N SER A 187 2.74 10.95 26.00
CA SER A 187 3.96 11.04 26.79
C SER A 187 5.16 10.71 25.94
N GLU A 188 6.09 11.62 25.96
CA GLU A 188 7.36 11.73 25.28
C GLU A 188 8.37 10.64 25.68
N ASN A 189 8.11 9.39 25.34
CA ASN A 189 9.14 8.34 25.36
C ASN A 189 9.14 7.61 24.03
N LEU A 190 9.76 8.25 23.03
CA LEU A 190 10.24 7.57 21.84
C LEU A 190 11.33 6.60 22.26
N SER A 191 10.95 5.35 22.52
CA SER A 191 11.90 4.26 22.64
C SER A 191 12.60 4.08 21.29
N SER A 192 13.88 4.43 21.23
CA SER A 192 14.71 4.28 20.04
C SER A 192 14.98 2.79 19.81
N PHE A 193 14.56 2.26 18.66
CA PHE A 193 15.03 0.97 18.17
C PHE A 193 16.14 1.19 17.14
N ALA A 194 17.11 0.30 17.11
CA ALA A 194 18.15 0.31 16.08
C ALA A 194 17.74 -0.63 14.95
N LEU A 195 17.74 -0.11 13.72
CA LEU A 195 17.52 -0.87 12.50
C LEU A 195 18.82 -0.90 11.71
N VAL A 196 19.34 -2.09 11.44
CA VAL A 196 20.50 -2.33 10.58
C VAL A 196 20.05 -3.09 9.34
N ILE A 197 20.40 -2.58 8.16
CA ILE A 197 20.07 -3.20 6.87
C ILE A 197 21.40 -3.56 6.19
N GLY A 198 21.56 -4.84 5.81
CA GLY A 198 22.69 -5.35 5.06
C GLY A 198 22.24 -6.15 3.83
N LYS A 199 23.11 -6.26 2.83
CA LYS A 199 22.93 -7.25 1.75
C LYS A 199 23.33 -8.62 2.28
N GLU A 200 22.60 -9.63 1.85
CA GLU A 200 22.94 -11.04 2.10
C GLU A 200 24.02 -11.51 1.13
#